data_aa65191cca67357d26a06cca971558a8
#
_entry.id   aa65191cca67357d26a06cca971558a8
#
_cell.length_a   1.000
_cell.length_b   1.000
_cell.length_c   1.000
_cell.angle_alpha   90.00
_cell.angle_beta   90.00
_cell.angle_gamma   90.00
#
_symmetry.space_group_name_H-M   'P 1'
#
loop_
_entity.id
_entity.type
_entity.pdbx_description
1 polymer ?
#
loop_
_entity_poly.entity_id
_entity_poly.type
_entity_poly.pdbx_seq_one_letter_code
_entity_poly.pdbx_strand_id
1 'polypeptide(L)'
;MSLNFYPYRKESGPENMATDLWLFQDIDLSGPIFRHYGWSSNEITFGYGQNWNWVGQQNIAREKQCTRRPTGGGIVNHGTDWTYALILPQAHPSHRIPALDLYEEIHLAIGRVLEDLGYETTLKPCPIKG
;
A
#
# COMPACT_ATOMS: atom_id res chain seq x y z
N MET A 1 11.55 13.84 14.55
CA MET A 1 10.14 13.45 14.38
C MET A 1 10.04 11.93 14.49
N SER A 2 9.23 11.43 15.39
CA SER A 2 9.11 9.98 15.63
C SER A 2 8.15 9.35 14.63
N LEU A 3 8.46 8.12 14.21
CA LEU A 3 7.57 7.28 13.42
C LEU A 3 6.67 6.50 14.36
N ASN A 4 5.37 6.60 14.17
CA ASN A 4 4.38 5.86 14.94
C ASN A 4 3.99 4.58 14.19
N PHE A 5 3.92 3.47 14.89
CA PHE A 5 3.49 2.20 14.34
C PHE A 5 2.04 1.92 14.72
N TYR A 6 1.20 1.72 13.71
CA TYR A 6 -0.16 1.25 13.95
C TYR A 6 -0.13 -0.27 14.20
N PRO A 7 -0.93 -0.79 15.16
CA PRO A 7 -0.91 -2.22 15.45
C PRO A 7 -1.27 -3.08 14.25
N TYR A 8 -0.53 -4.18 14.06
CA TYR A 8 -0.81 -5.15 13.00
C TYR A 8 -2.19 -5.76 13.18
N ARG A 9 -2.94 -5.82 12.09
CA ARG A 9 -4.22 -6.52 11.99
C ARG A 9 -4.30 -7.28 10.68
N LYS A 10 -5.08 -8.36 10.71
CA LYS A 10 -5.40 -9.17 9.55
C LYS A 10 -6.90 -9.08 9.33
N GLU A 11 -7.31 -8.35 8.30
CA GLU A 11 -8.71 -8.00 8.08
C GLU A 11 -9.09 -8.17 6.60
N SER A 12 -10.36 -7.94 6.28
CA SER A 12 -10.87 -7.96 4.90
C SER A 12 -10.38 -6.73 4.12
N GLY A 13 -10.48 -6.80 2.81
CA GLY A 13 -10.15 -5.67 1.92
C GLY A 13 -10.90 -4.39 2.29
N PRO A 14 -12.24 -4.42 2.43
CA PRO A 14 -12.99 -3.23 2.84
C PRO A 14 -12.55 -2.66 4.17
N GLU A 15 -12.30 -3.50 5.17
CA GLU A 15 -11.84 -3.06 6.50
C GLU A 15 -10.44 -2.46 6.43
N ASN A 16 -9.52 -3.09 5.70
CA ASN A 16 -8.17 -2.58 5.53
C ASN A 16 -8.17 -1.22 4.82
N MET A 17 -8.95 -1.08 3.75
CA MET A 17 -9.02 0.19 3.02
C MET A 17 -9.74 1.28 3.80
N ALA A 18 -10.74 0.92 4.60
CA ALA A 18 -11.39 1.86 5.51
C ALA A 18 -10.42 2.38 6.58
N THR A 19 -9.57 1.51 7.11
CA THR A 19 -8.54 1.91 8.08
C THR A 19 -7.52 2.86 7.46
N ASP A 20 -7.03 2.55 6.27
CA ASP A 20 -6.09 3.44 5.55
C ASP A 20 -6.72 4.82 5.31
N LEU A 21 -7.97 4.87 4.86
CA LEU A 21 -8.66 6.11 4.60
C LEU A 21 -8.89 6.91 5.89
N TRP A 22 -9.27 6.25 6.97
CA TRP A 22 -9.47 6.88 8.28
C TRP A 22 -8.16 7.48 8.81
N LEU A 23 -7.06 6.75 8.74
CA LEU A 23 -5.74 7.27 9.13
C LEU A 23 -5.34 8.48 8.30
N PHE A 24 -5.67 8.48 7.02
CA PHE A 24 -5.34 9.56 6.11
C PHE A 24 -6.19 10.82 6.34
N GLN A 25 -7.49 10.67 6.63
CA GLN A 25 -8.44 11.79 6.64
C GLN A 25 -8.78 12.30 8.04
N ASP A 26 -8.90 11.41 9.02
CA ASP A 26 -9.60 11.71 10.27
C ASP A 26 -8.67 11.79 11.49
N ILE A 27 -7.42 11.34 11.36
CA ILE A 27 -6.46 11.43 12.45
C ILE A 27 -5.64 12.71 12.33
N ASP A 28 -5.54 13.41 13.45
CA ASP A 28 -4.59 14.51 13.60
C ASP A 28 -3.19 13.92 13.84
N LEU A 29 -2.37 13.96 12.79
CA LEU A 29 -1.06 13.32 12.81
C LEU A 29 -0.02 14.24 13.43
N SER A 30 0.54 13.83 14.58
CA SER A 30 1.71 14.47 15.18
C SER A 30 3.03 14.04 14.51
N GLY A 31 3.01 12.98 13.72
CA GLY A 31 4.15 12.47 12.96
C GLY A 31 3.70 11.39 11.98
N PRO A 32 4.62 10.82 11.17
CA PRO A 32 4.29 9.75 10.26
C PRO A 32 3.74 8.53 10.98
N ILE A 33 2.81 7.83 10.34
CA ILE A 33 2.29 6.54 10.80
C ILE A 33 2.68 5.48 9.78
N PHE A 34 3.27 4.40 10.26
CA PHE A 34 3.53 3.20 9.48
C PHE A 34 2.58 2.10 9.91
N ARG A 35 1.91 1.51 8.95
CA ARG A 35 0.98 0.41 9.17
C ARG A 35 1.38 -0.76 8.29
N HIS A 36 1.75 -1.88 8.92
CA HIS A 36 1.86 -3.19 8.25
C HIS A 36 0.60 -3.98 8.57
N TYR A 37 0.02 -4.63 7.57
CA TYR A 37 -1.23 -5.37 7.78
C TYR A 37 -1.35 -6.56 6.82
N GLY A 38 -2.22 -7.49 7.19
CA GLY A 38 -2.50 -8.69 6.42
C GLY A 38 -3.94 -8.75 5.94
N TRP A 39 -4.26 -9.81 5.23
CA TRP A 39 -5.55 -10.05 4.56
C TRP A 39 -6.17 -11.33 5.11
N SER A 40 -7.46 -11.28 5.45
CA SER A 40 -8.17 -12.42 6.01
C SER A 40 -8.47 -13.50 4.97
N SER A 41 -8.42 -13.16 3.69
CA SER A 41 -8.57 -14.07 2.57
C SER A 41 -7.74 -13.60 1.38
N ASN A 42 -7.69 -14.41 0.32
CA ASN A 42 -7.03 -14.02 -0.93
C ASN A 42 -7.96 -13.06 -1.68
N GLU A 43 -7.60 -11.79 -1.70
CA GLU A 43 -8.43 -10.71 -2.24
C GLU A 43 -7.66 -9.86 -3.24
N ILE A 44 -8.42 -9.08 -3.99
CA ILE A 44 -7.90 -8.13 -4.97
C ILE A 44 -8.18 -6.71 -4.49
N THR A 45 -7.20 -5.83 -4.64
CA THR A 45 -7.47 -4.39 -4.64
C THR A 45 -7.15 -3.79 -6.00
N PHE A 46 -7.78 -2.67 -6.31
CA PHE A 46 -7.53 -1.94 -7.54
C PHE A 46 -7.45 -0.44 -7.27
N GLY A 47 -6.80 0.28 -8.16
CA GLY A 47 -6.53 1.70 -8.00
C GLY A 47 -7.78 2.56 -8.05
N TYR A 48 -7.74 3.68 -7.34
CA TYR A 48 -8.86 4.63 -7.28
C TYR A 48 -9.33 5.06 -8.67
N GLY A 49 -8.42 5.28 -9.60
CA GLY A 49 -8.72 5.74 -10.96
C GLY A 49 -9.11 4.63 -11.95
N GLN A 50 -9.09 3.35 -11.54
CA GLN A 50 -9.43 2.27 -12.44
C GLN A 50 -10.95 2.09 -12.58
N ASN A 51 -11.40 1.78 -13.81
CA ASN A 51 -12.81 1.52 -14.09
C ASN A 51 -13.19 0.12 -13.61
N TRP A 52 -14.20 0.01 -12.76
CA TRP A 52 -14.66 -1.26 -12.21
C TRP A 52 -15.13 -2.23 -13.31
N ASN A 53 -15.81 -1.72 -14.35
CA ASN A 53 -16.28 -2.60 -15.44
C ASN A 53 -15.11 -3.30 -16.14
N TRP A 54 -13.98 -2.61 -16.27
CA TRP A 54 -12.78 -3.21 -16.83
C TRP A 54 -12.10 -4.17 -15.83
N VAL A 55 -11.95 -3.75 -14.58
CA VAL A 55 -11.31 -4.57 -13.52
C VAL A 55 -12.05 -5.90 -13.34
N GLY A 56 -13.38 -5.85 -13.25
CA GLY A 56 -14.21 -7.03 -13.03
C GLY A 56 -14.14 -8.07 -14.16
N GLN A 57 -13.72 -7.67 -15.35
CA GLN A 57 -13.53 -8.56 -16.49
C GLN A 57 -12.17 -9.23 -16.51
N GLN A 58 -11.23 -8.81 -15.68
CA GLN A 58 -9.90 -9.40 -15.64
C GLN A 58 -9.93 -10.78 -14.95
N ASN A 59 -9.19 -11.75 -15.48
CA ASN A 59 -9.15 -13.10 -14.92
C ASN A 59 -8.71 -13.11 -13.46
N ILE A 60 -7.76 -12.24 -13.09
CA ILE A 60 -7.25 -12.14 -11.72
C ILE A 60 -8.34 -11.73 -10.72
N ALA A 61 -9.36 -11.00 -11.15
CA ALA A 61 -10.46 -10.53 -10.31
C ALA A 61 -11.62 -11.54 -10.20
N ARG A 62 -11.60 -12.60 -11.02
CA ARG A 62 -12.68 -13.57 -11.09
C ARG A 62 -12.81 -14.34 -9.78
N GLU A 63 -14.03 -14.43 -9.26
CA GLU A 63 -14.37 -15.15 -8.02
C GLU A 63 -13.64 -14.65 -6.77
N LYS A 64 -13.11 -13.43 -6.81
CA LYS A 64 -12.44 -12.81 -5.67
C LYS A 64 -13.18 -11.56 -5.23
N GLN A 65 -13.07 -11.27 -3.93
CA GLN A 65 -13.50 -9.97 -3.43
C GLN A 65 -12.56 -8.90 -3.96
N CYS A 66 -13.13 -7.85 -4.53
CA CYS A 66 -12.39 -6.73 -5.09
C CYS A 66 -12.74 -5.45 -4.35
N THR A 67 -11.74 -4.72 -3.92
CA THR A 67 -11.93 -3.48 -3.17
C THR A 67 -11.13 -2.35 -3.82
N ARG A 68 -11.76 -1.19 -3.98
CA ARG A 68 -11.09 0.00 -4.49
C ARG A 68 -10.22 0.62 -3.40
N ARG A 69 -8.96 0.90 -3.74
CA ARG A 69 -8.08 1.65 -2.84
C ARG A 69 -8.38 3.15 -2.87
N PRO A 70 -8.14 3.87 -1.77
CA PRO A 70 -8.14 5.34 -1.80
C PRO A 70 -6.94 5.92 -2.55
N THR A 71 -5.96 5.09 -2.91
CA THR A 71 -4.74 5.45 -3.63
C THR A 71 -4.78 4.97 -5.08
N GLY A 72 -3.87 5.48 -5.91
CA GLY A 72 -3.78 5.09 -7.33
C GLY A 72 -3.17 3.71 -7.56
N GLY A 73 -2.76 3.47 -8.79
CA GLY A 73 -2.09 2.25 -9.21
C GLY A 73 -3.00 1.25 -9.92
N GLY A 74 -2.49 0.04 -10.07
CA GLY A 74 -3.15 -1.06 -10.79
C GLY A 74 -3.83 -2.08 -9.88
N ILE A 75 -4.16 -3.23 -10.47
CA ILE A 75 -4.72 -4.36 -9.74
C ILE A 75 -3.60 -5.06 -8.96
N VAL A 76 -3.87 -5.37 -7.70
CA VAL A 76 -2.95 -6.11 -6.83
C VAL A 76 -3.67 -7.31 -6.23
N ASN A 77 -3.06 -8.47 -6.33
CA ASN A 77 -3.51 -9.70 -5.67
C ASN A 77 -2.84 -9.81 -4.30
N HIS A 78 -3.65 -9.89 -3.26
CA HIS A 78 -3.20 -10.00 -1.88
C HIS A 78 -3.38 -11.42 -1.35
N GLY A 79 -2.55 -11.81 -0.40
CA GLY A 79 -2.60 -13.11 0.25
C GLY A 79 -1.22 -13.59 0.65
N THR A 80 -0.23 -13.37 -0.20
CA THR A 80 1.18 -13.73 0.03
C THR A 80 2.12 -12.52 0.04
N ASP A 81 1.58 -11.35 -0.21
CA ASP A 81 2.33 -10.09 -0.22
C ASP A 81 2.54 -9.54 1.20
N TRP A 82 3.56 -8.70 1.32
CA TRP A 82 3.77 -7.88 2.50
C TRP A 82 3.21 -6.49 2.23
N THR A 83 2.12 -6.18 2.89
CA THR A 83 1.37 -4.94 2.64
C THR A 83 1.62 -3.92 3.74
N TYR A 84 1.92 -2.70 3.34
CA TYR A 84 2.06 -1.60 4.29
C TYR A 84 1.46 -0.31 3.74
N ALA A 85 1.16 0.60 4.66
CA ALA A 85 0.83 1.99 4.36
C ALA A 85 1.72 2.92 5.19
N LEU A 86 2.22 3.96 4.57
CA LEU A 86 2.92 5.05 5.23
C LEU A 86 2.10 6.32 5.05
N ILE A 87 1.64 6.87 6.17
CA ILE A 87 0.85 8.10 6.18
C ILE A 87 1.74 9.24 6.67
N LEU A 88 1.89 10.26 5.84
CA LEU A 88 2.73 11.41 6.13
C LEU A 88 1.87 12.63 6.44
N PRO A 89 2.13 13.34 7.56
CA PRO A 89 1.49 14.61 7.81
C PRO A 89 1.86 15.62 6.72
N GLN A 90 0.96 16.54 6.43
CA GLN A 90 1.17 17.57 5.41
C GLN A 90 2.45 18.39 5.68
N ALA A 91 2.77 18.61 6.94
CA ALA A 91 3.96 19.36 7.35
C ALA A 91 5.27 18.57 7.24
N HIS A 92 5.21 17.25 7.00
CA HIS A 92 6.41 16.44 6.88
C HIS A 92 7.18 16.76 5.59
N PRO A 93 8.53 16.89 5.64
CA PRO A 93 9.31 17.23 4.43
C PRO A 93 9.06 16.28 3.25
N SER A 94 8.94 14.98 3.52
CA SER A 94 8.70 13.98 2.48
C SER A 94 7.32 14.05 1.83
N HIS A 95 6.39 14.82 2.39
CA HIS A 95 5.07 15.02 1.78
C HIS A 95 5.14 15.67 0.40
N ARG A 96 6.21 16.40 0.12
CA ARG A 96 6.43 17.08 -1.16
C ARG A 96 7.13 16.21 -2.20
N ILE A 97 7.65 15.06 -1.81
CA ILE A 97 8.32 14.14 -2.73
C ILE A 97 7.26 13.50 -3.63
N PRO A 98 7.46 13.46 -4.95
CA PRO A 98 6.54 12.71 -5.83
C PRO A 98 6.40 11.25 -5.39
N ALA A 99 5.20 10.72 -5.50
CA ALA A 99 4.87 9.39 -4.95
C ALA A 99 5.79 8.28 -5.48
N LEU A 100 6.13 8.30 -6.77
CA LEU A 100 7.01 7.29 -7.36
C LEU A 100 8.43 7.36 -6.79
N ASP A 101 8.96 8.56 -6.59
CA ASP A 101 10.29 8.77 -6.01
C ASP A 101 10.32 8.31 -4.55
N LEU A 102 9.25 8.61 -3.81
CA LEU A 102 9.12 8.17 -2.42
C LEU A 102 9.01 6.64 -2.32
N TYR A 103 8.27 5.99 -3.21
CA TYR A 103 8.21 4.53 -3.27
C TYR A 103 9.59 3.93 -3.52
N GLU A 104 10.36 4.50 -4.44
CA GLU A 104 11.71 4.03 -4.72
C GLU A 104 12.60 4.14 -3.49
N GLU A 105 12.61 5.28 -2.80
CA GLU A 105 13.39 5.49 -1.58
C GLU A 105 13.04 4.48 -0.49
N ILE A 106 11.74 4.27 -0.25
CA ILE A 106 11.26 3.33 0.78
C ILE A 106 11.65 1.90 0.41
N HIS A 107 11.42 1.50 -0.83
CA HIS A 107 11.72 0.14 -1.27
C HIS A 107 13.24 -0.15 -1.29
N LEU A 108 14.06 0.83 -1.63
CA LEU A 108 15.51 0.69 -1.51
C LEU A 108 15.94 0.52 -0.04
N ALA A 109 15.31 1.26 0.87
CA ALA A 109 15.58 1.11 2.31
C ALA A 109 15.19 -0.28 2.81
N ILE A 110 14.03 -0.79 2.41
CA ILE A 110 13.58 -2.16 2.74
C ILE A 110 14.55 -3.18 2.15
N GLY A 111 14.97 -3.00 0.90
CA GLY A 111 15.94 -3.89 0.24
C GLY A 111 17.26 -3.96 0.99
N ARG A 112 17.78 -2.84 1.47
CA ARG A 112 19.00 -2.82 2.29
C ARG A 112 18.86 -3.61 3.58
N VAL A 113 17.74 -3.48 4.26
CA VAL A 113 17.46 -4.26 5.48
C VAL A 113 17.41 -5.76 5.16
N LEU A 114 16.75 -6.14 4.08
CA LEU A 114 16.67 -7.55 3.67
C LEU A 114 18.04 -8.11 3.28
N GLU A 115 18.87 -7.34 2.60
CA GLU A 115 20.25 -7.74 2.29
C GLU A 115 21.09 -7.96 3.56
N ASP A 116 20.96 -7.08 4.55
CA ASP A 116 21.62 -7.23 5.85
C ASP A 116 21.17 -8.49 6.58
N LEU A 117 19.96 -8.96 6.31
CA LEU A 117 19.43 -10.23 6.83
C LEU A 117 19.79 -11.44 5.97
N GLY A 118 20.52 -11.26 4.87
CA GLY A 118 21.00 -12.32 4.01
C GLY A 118 20.11 -12.65 2.80
N TYR A 119 19.14 -11.79 2.48
CA TYR A 119 18.26 -11.96 1.33
C TYR A 119 18.69 -11.06 0.18
N GLU A 120 18.83 -11.62 -0.99
CA GLU A 120 19.02 -10.84 -2.22
C GLU A 120 17.69 -10.28 -2.70
N THR A 121 17.67 -9.00 -3.04
CA THR A 121 16.47 -8.34 -3.55
C THR A 121 16.78 -7.53 -4.80
N THR A 122 15.78 -7.38 -5.65
CA THR A 122 15.84 -6.55 -6.85
C THR A 122 14.63 -5.63 -6.88
N LEU A 123 14.87 -4.34 -6.98
CA LEU A 123 13.81 -3.36 -7.18
C LEU A 123 13.37 -3.37 -8.64
N LYS A 124 12.11 -3.69 -8.87
CA LYS A 124 11.52 -3.58 -10.21
C LYS A 124 10.92 -2.19 -10.40
N PRO A 125 11.15 -1.55 -11.56
CA PRO A 125 10.49 -0.28 -11.83
C PRO A 125 8.97 -0.44 -11.89
N CYS A 126 8.26 0.63 -11.54
CA CYS A 126 6.81 0.64 -11.71
C CYS A 126 6.45 0.45 -13.19
N PRO A 127 5.45 -0.40 -13.49
CA PRO A 127 5.00 -0.54 -14.87
C PRO A 127 4.53 0.79 -15.43
N ILE A 128 4.95 1.10 -16.64
CA ILE A 128 4.39 2.23 -17.37
C ILE A 128 2.96 1.85 -17.73
N LYS A 129 2.02 2.68 -17.33
CA LYS A 129 0.62 2.45 -17.68
C LYS A 129 0.45 2.51 -19.19
N GLY A 130 -0.06 1.44 -19.71
CA GLY A 130 -0.62 1.46 -21.05
C GLY A 130 -1.98 2.11 -21.05
#